data_d6270a55338c3dd63b2f534361359116
#
_entry.id   d6270a55338c3dd63b2f534361359116
#
_cell.length_a   1.000
_cell.length_b   1.000
_cell.length_c   1.000
_cell.angle_alpha   90.00
_cell.angle_beta   90.00
_cell.angle_gamma   90.00
#
_symmetry.space_group_name_H-M   'P 1'
#
loop_
_entity.id
_entity.type
_entity.pdbx_description
1 polymer ?
#
loop_
_entity_poly.entity_id
_entity_poly.type
_entity_poly.pdbx_seq_one_letter_code
_entity_poly.pdbx_strand_id
1 'polypeptide(L)'
;MMKRKLLLLAMLVLFVFIPTKTHAFDHIDDINNGISVFFLVGLNASETIEINVTHTGSGNFELFLFDARPVDSYINIDNTINPEIYNQAINYSVDDNPYINYTVTSHQIYYAQLVLLENGPDTFFLYCNHELVRYYLPSIPGYNMEFILLTLATTLTIFLIFRKKVKCL
;
A
#
# COMPACT_ATOMS: atom_id res chain seq x y z
N MET A 1 -35.70 47.52 12.16
CA MET A 1 -34.23 47.41 12.02
C MET A 1 -33.64 46.26 12.83
N MET A 2 -34.18 45.94 14.02
CA MET A 2 -33.71 44.84 14.92
C MET A 2 -33.84 43.42 14.33
N LYS A 3 -34.94 43.10 13.63
CA LYS A 3 -35.20 41.78 13.04
C LYS A 3 -34.18 41.38 11.95
N ARG A 4 -33.69 42.32 11.15
CA ARG A 4 -32.66 42.05 10.10
C ARG A 4 -31.29 41.75 10.71
N LYS A 5 -30.93 42.41 11.84
CA LYS A 5 -29.66 42.15 12.53
C LYS A 5 -29.68 40.78 13.20
N LEU A 6 -30.84 40.34 13.72
CA LEU A 6 -31.00 39.00 14.33
C LEU A 6 -30.89 37.90 13.28
N LEU A 7 -31.42 38.09 12.09
CA LEU A 7 -31.34 37.15 10.96
C LEU A 7 -29.91 36.97 10.45
N LEU A 8 -29.15 38.04 10.36
CA LEU A 8 -27.73 38.02 10.00
C LEU A 8 -26.88 37.30 11.05
N LEU A 9 -27.17 37.53 12.34
CA LEU A 9 -26.48 36.85 13.42
C LEU A 9 -26.78 35.35 13.41
N ALA A 10 -28.04 34.95 13.16
CA ALA A 10 -28.44 33.55 13.03
C ALA A 10 -27.77 32.84 11.83
N MET A 11 -27.66 33.51 10.67
CA MET A 11 -26.92 33.01 9.52
C MET A 11 -25.41 32.84 9.81
N LEU A 12 -24.81 33.79 10.53
CA LEU A 12 -23.39 33.73 10.90
C LEU A 12 -23.11 32.56 11.83
N VAL A 13 -24.01 32.28 12.80
CA VAL A 13 -23.92 31.14 13.70
C VAL A 13 -24.10 29.81 12.96
N LEU A 14 -24.97 29.75 11.95
CA LEU A 14 -25.14 28.55 11.12
C LEU A 14 -23.88 28.23 10.29
N PHE A 15 -23.14 29.24 9.84
CA PHE A 15 -21.88 29.04 9.10
C PHE A 15 -20.74 28.51 9.96
N VAL A 16 -20.74 28.75 11.28
CA VAL A 16 -19.73 28.25 12.21
C VAL A 16 -19.92 26.75 12.52
N PHE A 17 -21.13 26.22 12.30
CA PHE A 17 -21.45 24.82 12.51
C PHE A 17 -21.45 23.96 11.24
N ILE A 18 -20.76 24.41 10.16
CA ILE A 18 -20.48 23.48 9.06
C ILE A 18 -19.55 22.41 9.60
N PRO A 19 -19.99 21.16 9.72
CA PRO A 19 -19.10 20.11 10.19
C PRO A 19 -17.95 20.00 9.20
N THR A 20 -16.75 20.32 9.65
CA THR A 20 -15.55 19.92 8.94
C THR A 20 -15.64 18.41 8.83
N LYS A 21 -15.53 17.85 7.63
CA LYS A 21 -15.49 16.40 7.45
C LYS A 21 -14.37 15.86 8.34
N THR A 22 -14.75 15.29 9.48
CA THR A 22 -13.86 14.40 10.19
C THR A 22 -13.79 13.16 9.34
N HIS A 23 -12.69 12.96 8.61
CA HIS A 23 -12.46 11.72 7.91
C HIS A 23 -12.45 10.61 8.95
N ALA A 24 -13.41 9.69 8.81
CA ALA A 24 -13.34 8.40 9.49
C ALA A 24 -12.14 7.63 8.94
N PHE A 25 -11.71 6.58 9.63
CA PHE A 25 -10.63 5.69 9.17
C PHE A 25 -10.83 5.33 7.70
N ASP A 26 -9.78 5.53 6.89
CA ASP A 26 -9.87 5.31 5.45
C ASP A 26 -9.86 3.83 5.11
N HIS A 27 -9.16 3.00 5.93
CA HIS A 27 -9.03 1.57 5.70
C HIS A 27 -9.01 0.77 7.00
N ILE A 28 -9.75 -0.34 7.00
CA ILE A 28 -9.75 -1.36 8.06
C ILE A 28 -9.62 -2.71 7.36
N ASP A 29 -8.65 -3.53 7.76
CA ASP A 29 -8.46 -4.86 7.20
C ASP A 29 -7.67 -5.75 8.16
N ASP A 30 -7.78 -7.08 7.96
CA ASP A 30 -7.00 -8.09 8.65
C ASP A 30 -5.75 -8.43 7.84
N ILE A 31 -4.62 -8.55 8.54
CA ILE A 31 -3.34 -8.84 7.91
C ILE A 31 -2.60 -9.93 8.67
N ASN A 32 -1.92 -10.82 7.94
CA ASN A 32 -1.08 -11.88 8.49
C ASN A 32 0.39 -11.46 8.54
N ASN A 33 1.18 -12.19 9.35
CA ASN A 33 2.64 -12.01 9.38
C ASN A 33 3.27 -12.15 7.99
N GLY A 34 4.24 -11.31 7.70
CA GLY A 34 4.97 -11.31 6.43
C GLY A 34 4.15 -10.79 5.25
N ILE A 35 3.02 -10.13 5.49
CA ILE A 35 2.19 -9.54 4.44
C ILE A 35 2.32 -8.02 4.44
N SER A 36 2.32 -7.45 3.25
CA SER A 36 2.26 -6.00 3.02
C SER A 36 0.95 -5.59 2.37
N VAL A 37 0.45 -4.42 2.77
CA VAL A 37 -0.64 -3.72 2.09
C VAL A 37 -0.10 -2.41 1.52
N PHE A 38 -0.50 -2.09 0.30
CA PHE A 38 -0.01 -0.92 -0.40
C PHE A 38 -1.15 0.05 -0.69
N PHE A 39 -0.83 1.34 -0.56
CA PHE A 39 -1.72 2.44 -0.88
C PHE A 39 -1.00 3.45 -1.75
N LEU A 40 -1.76 4.20 -2.54
CA LEU A 40 -1.25 5.33 -3.32
C LEU A 40 -2.07 6.58 -3.03
N VAL A 41 -1.44 7.74 -3.16
CA VAL A 41 -2.04 9.06 -2.97
C VAL A 41 -1.40 10.06 -3.91
N GLY A 42 -2.22 10.87 -4.57
CA GLY A 42 -1.72 12.01 -5.36
C GLY A 42 -1.60 13.24 -4.48
N LEU A 43 -0.42 13.85 -4.41
CA LEU A 43 -0.15 15.03 -3.59
C LEU A 43 0.48 16.14 -4.43
N ASN A 44 0.16 17.40 -4.09
CA ASN A 44 0.80 18.57 -4.66
C ASN A 44 2.03 18.96 -3.82
N ALA A 45 2.99 19.63 -4.44
CA ALA A 45 4.14 20.16 -3.73
C ALA A 45 3.70 21.02 -2.53
N SER A 46 4.36 20.85 -1.39
CA SER A 46 4.11 21.51 -0.11
C SER A 46 2.87 21.02 0.65
N GLU A 47 2.14 20.02 0.16
CA GLU A 47 1.12 19.33 0.96
C GLU A 47 1.78 18.44 2.01
N THR A 48 1.11 18.29 3.15
CA THR A 48 1.56 17.41 4.23
C THR A 48 0.66 16.19 4.30
N ILE A 49 1.24 15.02 4.18
CA ILE A 49 0.56 13.75 4.41
C ILE A 49 0.75 13.32 5.87
N GLU A 50 -0.35 12.94 6.50
CA GLU A 50 -0.38 12.33 7.82
C GLU A 50 -1.02 10.96 7.71
N ILE A 51 -0.28 9.92 8.07
CA ILE A 51 -0.77 8.54 8.12
C ILE A 51 -0.59 8.03 9.54
N ASN A 52 -1.67 7.58 10.14
CA ASN A 52 -1.69 6.98 11.47
C ASN A 52 -2.27 5.57 11.40
N VAL A 53 -1.58 4.62 11.98
CA VAL A 53 -2.03 3.22 12.06
C VAL A 53 -2.20 2.84 13.51
N THR A 54 -3.35 2.27 13.83
CA THR A 54 -3.63 1.62 15.11
C THR A 54 -4.13 0.21 14.84
N HIS A 55 -4.08 -0.68 15.84
CA HIS A 55 -4.49 -2.07 15.68
C HIS A 55 -5.18 -2.61 16.94
N THR A 56 -5.79 -3.78 16.86
CA THR A 56 -6.58 -4.36 17.96
C THR A 56 -5.82 -5.38 18.80
N GLY A 57 -4.82 -6.02 18.22
CA GLY A 57 -4.07 -7.10 18.84
C GLY A 57 -2.69 -6.67 19.36
N SER A 58 -1.69 -7.44 19.05
CA SER A 58 -0.28 -7.20 19.43
C SER A 58 0.66 -7.26 18.23
N GLY A 59 0.13 -7.03 17.04
CA GLY A 59 0.90 -7.07 15.79
C GLY A 59 2.01 -6.03 15.77
N ASN A 60 3.19 -6.43 15.29
CA ASN A 60 4.31 -5.51 15.10
C ASN A 60 4.24 -4.92 13.70
N PHE A 61 3.73 -3.69 13.60
CA PHE A 61 3.54 -3.00 12.33
C PHE A 61 4.69 -2.07 12.00
N GLU A 62 5.00 -1.98 10.71
CA GLU A 62 5.91 -0.96 10.17
C GLU A 62 5.24 -0.25 8.99
N LEU A 63 5.47 1.07 8.89
CA LEU A 63 4.89 1.91 7.86
C LEU A 63 6.00 2.64 7.09
N PHE A 64 5.93 2.57 5.76
CA PHE A 64 6.90 3.20 4.86
C PHE A 64 6.20 4.11 3.86
N LEU A 65 6.82 5.23 3.53
CA LEU A 65 6.38 6.17 2.50
C LEU A 65 7.44 6.28 1.40
N PHE A 66 7.02 6.20 0.13
CA PHE A 66 7.90 6.25 -1.03
C PHE A 66 7.45 7.34 -2.00
N ASP A 67 8.39 7.95 -2.69
CA ASP A 67 8.16 8.88 -3.80
C ASP A 67 8.22 8.20 -5.18
N ALA A 68 8.62 6.93 -5.21
CA ALA A 68 8.60 6.08 -6.39
C ALA A 68 7.78 4.81 -6.12
N ARG A 69 7.22 4.23 -7.16
CA ARG A 69 6.43 3.00 -7.04
C ARG A 69 7.30 1.84 -6.55
N PRO A 70 7.00 1.21 -5.40
CA PRO A 70 7.68 0.00 -4.98
C PRO A 70 7.54 -1.12 -6.02
N VAL A 71 8.63 -1.83 -6.27
CA VAL A 71 8.68 -2.96 -7.21
C VAL A 71 8.64 -4.31 -6.49
N ASP A 72 8.87 -4.30 -5.18
CA ASP A 72 8.92 -5.47 -4.31
C ASP A 72 8.21 -5.15 -2.97
N SER A 73 7.86 -6.18 -2.23
CA SER A 73 7.33 -6.06 -0.86
C SER A 73 8.43 -5.79 0.17
N TYR A 74 9.67 -6.03 -0.18
CA TYR A 74 10.84 -5.98 0.73
C TYR A 74 10.69 -6.87 1.98
N ILE A 75 9.91 -7.95 1.87
CA ILE A 75 9.76 -8.95 2.91
C ILE A 75 10.47 -10.22 2.47
N ASN A 76 11.38 -10.71 3.29
CA ASN A 76 12.08 -11.96 3.08
C ASN A 76 11.15 -13.16 3.33
N ILE A 77 11.56 -14.35 2.88
CA ILE A 77 10.79 -15.60 3.05
C ILE A 77 10.59 -15.96 4.52
N ASP A 78 11.47 -15.52 5.40
CA ASP A 78 11.41 -15.70 6.86
C ASP A 78 10.58 -14.62 7.59
N ASN A 79 9.82 -13.81 6.85
CA ASN A 79 9.03 -12.67 7.31
C ASN A 79 9.84 -11.50 7.90
N THR A 80 11.14 -11.47 7.71
CA THR A 80 11.96 -10.32 8.10
C THR A 80 11.94 -9.23 7.02
N ILE A 81 12.20 -7.99 7.42
CA ILE A 81 12.37 -6.87 6.49
C ILE A 81 13.70 -6.98 5.76
N ASN A 82 13.68 -6.79 4.45
CA ASN A 82 14.88 -6.51 3.68
C ASN A 82 15.32 -5.06 3.97
N PRO A 83 16.54 -4.83 4.53
CA PRO A 83 17.00 -3.49 4.92
C PRO A 83 17.06 -2.48 3.78
N GLU A 84 17.00 -2.91 2.53
CA GLU A 84 16.97 -2.01 1.36
C GLU A 84 15.73 -1.10 1.36
N ILE A 85 14.62 -1.51 1.98
CA ILE A 85 13.40 -0.72 2.10
C ILE A 85 13.68 0.65 2.73
N TYR A 86 14.55 0.71 3.75
CA TYR A 86 14.91 1.94 4.44
C TYR A 86 15.69 2.93 3.55
N ASN A 87 16.38 2.43 2.53
CA ASN A 87 17.09 3.26 1.55
C ASN A 87 16.14 3.78 0.45
N GLN A 88 15.05 3.06 0.19
CA GLN A 88 14.07 3.41 -0.83
C GLN A 88 12.96 4.33 -0.28
N ALA A 89 12.63 4.19 1.00
CA ALA A 89 11.60 5.00 1.64
C ALA A 89 12.10 6.43 1.89
N ILE A 90 11.24 7.42 1.61
CA ILE A 90 11.50 8.83 1.93
C ILE A 90 11.16 9.17 3.38
N ASN A 91 10.30 8.36 4.01
CA ASN A 91 9.97 8.41 5.43
C ASN A 91 9.45 7.05 5.88
N TYR A 92 9.61 6.73 7.16
CA TYR A 92 9.10 5.48 7.75
C TYR A 92 8.89 5.60 9.26
N SER A 93 8.09 4.68 9.80
CA SER A 93 7.89 4.48 11.25
C SER A 93 7.89 2.98 11.56
N VAL A 94 8.67 2.58 12.56
CA VAL A 94 8.82 1.20 13.06
C VAL A 94 8.25 1.03 14.46
N ASP A 95 7.36 1.92 14.85
CA ASP A 95 6.66 1.88 16.13
C ASP A 95 5.46 0.92 16.08
N ASP A 96 5.05 0.41 17.23
CA ASP A 96 3.89 -0.48 17.37
C ASP A 96 2.60 0.10 16.75
N ASN A 97 2.39 1.41 16.91
CA ASN A 97 1.35 2.17 16.22
C ASN A 97 2.02 3.20 15.29
N PRO A 98 2.41 2.79 14.07
CA PRO A 98 3.27 3.62 13.25
C PRO A 98 2.56 4.88 12.76
N TYR A 99 3.29 6.00 12.81
CA TYR A 99 2.83 7.31 12.40
C TYR A 99 3.83 8.00 11.48
N ILE A 100 3.34 8.52 10.37
CA ILE A 100 4.11 9.36 9.44
C ILE A 100 3.45 10.72 9.33
N ASN A 101 4.27 11.78 9.45
CA ASN A 101 3.94 13.15 9.10
C ASN A 101 5.04 13.67 8.18
N TYR A 102 4.73 13.93 6.92
CA TYR A 102 5.71 14.29 5.91
C TYR A 102 5.18 15.34 4.95
N THR A 103 5.94 16.44 4.76
CA THR A 103 5.62 17.47 3.76
C THR A 103 6.34 17.15 2.44
N VAL A 104 5.55 16.92 1.38
CA VAL A 104 6.09 16.53 0.08
C VAL A 104 6.69 17.71 -0.67
N THR A 105 7.74 17.45 -1.44
CA THR A 105 8.48 18.50 -2.17
C THR A 105 8.04 18.64 -3.64
N SER A 106 7.39 17.61 -4.19
CA SER A 106 7.01 17.56 -5.61
C SER A 106 5.56 17.13 -5.79
N HIS A 107 4.95 17.57 -6.90
CA HIS A 107 3.63 17.11 -7.32
C HIS A 107 3.76 15.75 -8.01
N GLN A 108 3.32 14.67 -7.35
CA GLN A 108 3.36 13.31 -7.90
C GLN A 108 2.47 12.35 -7.10
N ILE A 109 2.48 11.08 -7.51
CA ILE A 109 1.89 9.99 -6.76
C ILE A 109 2.92 9.49 -5.75
N TYR A 110 2.51 9.41 -4.49
CA TYR A 110 3.27 8.79 -3.40
C TYR A 110 2.67 7.45 -3.04
N TYR A 111 3.47 6.57 -2.46
CA TYR A 111 3.08 5.20 -2.13
C TYR A 111 3.35 4.94 -0.66
N ALA A 112 2.36 4.40 0.04
CA ALA A 112 2.51 3.93 1.40
C ALA A 112 2.46 2.40 1.45
N GLN A 113 3.33 1.79 2.23
CA GLN A 113 3.36 0.35 2.48
C GLN A 113 3.23 0.12 3.98
N LEU A 114 2.21 -0.62 4.39
CA LEU A 114 2.03 -1.12 5.74
C LEU A 114 2.40 -2.60 5.76
N VAL A 115 3.25 -2.98 6.71
CA VAL A 115 3.76 -4.35 6.86
C VAL A 115 3.42 -4.84 8.26
N LEU A 116 2.98 -6.10 8.39
CA LEU A 116 2.92 -6.81 9.67
C LEU A 116 4.02 -7.87 9.69
N LEU A 117 4.98 -7.73 10.62
CA LEU A 117 6.12 -8.64 10.71
C LEU A 117 5.85 -9.81 11.64
N GLU A 118 5.36 -9.54 12.84
CA GLU A 118 5.24 -10.51 13.92
C GLU A 118 3.91 -10.35 14.69
N ASN A 119 3.59 -11.35 15.48
CA ASN A 119 2.44 -11.37 16.41
C ASN A 119 1.06 -11.23 15.74
N GLY A 120 0.96 -11.51 14.42
CA GLY A 120 -0.31 -11.58 13.71
C GLY A 120 -0.96 -12.98 13.77
N PRO A 121 -2.17 -13.12 13.21
CA PRO A 121 -2.88 -12.07 12.46
C PRO A 121 -3.39 -10.94 13.33
N ASP A 122 -3.52 -9.74 12.75
CA ASP A 122 -4.06 -8.57 13.45
C ASP A 122 -4.90 -7.68 12.53
N THR A 123 -5.84 -6.94 13.12
CA THR A 123 -6.67 -5.97 12.41
C THR A 123 -6.10 -4.58 12.58
N PHE A 124 -5.76 -3.93 11.48
CA PHE A 124 -5.31 -2.54 11.51
C PHE A 124 -6.43 -1.56 11.13
N PHE A 125 -6.31 -0.34 11.67
CA PHE A 125 -7.11 0.83 11.33
C PHE A 125 -6.15 1.89 10.84
N LEU A 126 -6.23 2.23 9.55
CA LEU A 126 -5.38 3.22 8.93
C LEU A 126 -6.19 4.48 8.69
N TYR A 127 -5.74 5.59 9.26
CA TYR A 127 -6.24 6.93 9.01
C TYR A 127 -5.24 7.73 8.18
N CYS A 128 -5.76 8.49 7.22
CA CYS A 128 -4.97 9.46 6.48
C CYS A 128 -5.75 10.76 6.31
N ASN A 129 -5.06 11.91 6.27
CA ASN A 129 -5.65 13.20 5.97
C ASN A 129 -5.93 13.41 4.47
N HIS A 130 -5.47 12.49 3.61
CA HIS A 130 -5.74 12.44 2.18
C HIS A 130 -6.41 11.11 1.81
N GLU A 131 -7.15 11.07 0.70
CA GLU A 131 -7.76 9.85 0.20
C GLU A 131 -6.68 8.88 -0.30
N LEU A 132 -6.57 7.73 0.37
CA LEU A 132 -5.70 6.65 -0.02
C LEU A 132 -6.44 5.66 -0.93
N VAL A 133 -5.80 5.24 -1.98
CA VAL A 133 -6.31 4.19 -2.87
C VAL A 133 -5.46 2.94 -2.71
N ARG A 134 -6.09 1.83 -2.31
CA ARG A 134 -5.39 0.54 -2.19
C ARG A 134 -4.93 0.08 -3.57
N TYR A 135 -3.70 -0.38 -3.68
CA TYR A 135 -3.21 -1.00 -4.90
C TYR A 135 -2.46 -2.30 -4.60
N TYR A 136 -2.28 -3.11 -5.64
CA TYR A 136 -1.58 -4.38 -5.54
C TYR A 136 -0.31 -4.31 -6.37
N LEU A 137 0.80 -4.82 -5.81
CA LEU A 137 1.99 -5.02 -6.63
C LEU A 137 1.62 -5.91 -7.82
N PRO A 138 2.06 -5.59 -9.05
CA PRO A 138 1.84 -6.48 -10.15
C PRO A 138 2.54 -7.80 -9.84
N SER A 139 1.77 -8.82 -9.44
CA SER A 139 2.28 -10.18 -9.45
C SER A 139 2.56 -10.50 -10.91
N ILE A 140 3.81 -10.53 -11.30
CA ILE A 140 4.19 -11.30 -12.50
C ILE A 140 3.77 -12.71 -12.13
N PRO A 141 2.79 -13.33 -12.87
CA PRO A 141 2.46 -14.72 -12.61
C PRO A 141 3.79 -15.46 -12.75
N GLY A 142 4.31 -15.96 -11.64
CA GLY A 142 5.53 -16.76 -11.69
C GLY A 142 5.25 -17.86 -12.66
N TYR A 143 5.91 -17.83 -13.82
CA TYR A 143 5.84 -18.96 -14.72
C TYR A 143 6.32 -20.13 -13.90
N ASN A 144 5.35 -21.00 -13.56
CA ASN A 144 5.66 -22.16 -12.75
C ASN A 144 6.76 -22.90 -13.52
N MET A 145 7.98 -22.98 -12.97
CA MET A 145 9.14 -23.59 -13.66
C MET A 145 8.79 -24.97 -14.20
N GLU A 146 7.85 -25.65 -13.54
CA GLU A 146 7.31 -26.93 -13.97
C GLU A 146 6.59 -26.82 -15.34
N PHE A 147 5.82 -25.77 -15.59
CA PHE A 147 5.17 -25.55 -16.91
C PHE A 147 6.18 -25.22 -18.00
N ILE A 148 7.23 -24.45 -17.68
CA ILE A 148 8.30 -24.16 -18.67
C ILE A 148 9.04 -25.45 -19.01
N LEU A 149 9.42 -26.23 -18.01
CA LEU A 149 10.09 -27.51 -18.23
C LEU A 149 9.21 -28.51 -19.00
N LEU A 150 7.90 -28.57 -18.69
CA LEU A 150 6.96 -29.44 -19.38
C LEU A 150 6.76 -29.02 -20.85
N THR A 151 6.65 -27.73 -21.14
CA THR A 151 6.52 -27.23 -22.52
C THR A 151 7.81 -27.44 -23.31
N LEU A 152 8.99 -27.31 -22.68
CA LEU A 152 10.27 -27.57 -23.29
C LEU A 152 10.43 -29.07 -23.61
N ALA A 153 10.08 -29.95 -22.67
CA ALA A 153 10.14 -31.40 -22.82
C ALA A 153 9.19 -31.91 -23.93
N THR A 154 7.97 -31.37 -23.99
CA THR A 154 6.99 -31.75 -25.01
C THR A 154 7.42 -31.28 -26.41
N THR A 155 7.93 -30.06 -26.55
CA THR A 155 8.44 -29.55 -27.82
C THR A 155 9.66 -30.34 -28.31
N LEU A 156 10.57 -30.71 -27.39
CA LEU A 156 11.73 -31.53 -27.72
C LEU A 156 11.34 -32.96 -28.20
N THR A 157 10.35 -33.54 -27.52
CA THR A 157 9.82 -34.88 -27.86
C THR A 157 9.17 -34.89 -29.24
N ILE A 158 8.35 -33.88 -29.55
CA ILE A 158 7.72 -33.69 -30.85
C ILE A 158 8.79 -33.53 -31.95
N PHE A 159 9.79 -32.69 -31.69
CA PHE A 159 10.90 -32.50 -32.66
C PHE A 159 11.67 -33.80 -32.93
N LEU A 160 11.95 -34.61 -31.92
CA LEU A 160 12.64 -35.89 -32.08
C LEU A 160 11.81 -36.91 -32.87
N ILE A 161 10.48 -36.94 -32.68
CA ILE A 161 9.57 -37.81 -33.46
C ILE A 161 9.56 -37.39 -34.93
N PHE A 162 9.45 -36.09 -35.23
CA PHE A 162 9.49 -35.61 -36.61
C PHE A 162 10.84 -35.90 -37.30
N ARG A 163 11.96 -35.72 -36.59
CA ARG A 163 13.29 -36.00 -37.09
C ARG A 163 13.50 -37.51 -37.43
N LYS A 164 12.87 -38.44 -36.68
CA LYS A 164 12.90 -39.87 -37.02
C LYS A 164 12.10 -40.19 -38.26
N LYS A 165 10.92 -39.59 -38.47
CA LYS A 165 10.10 -39.83 -39.67
C LYS A 165 10.75 -39.35 -40.94
N VAL A 166 11.47 -38.24 -40.94
CA VAL A 166 12.18 -37.69 -42.11
C VAL A 166 13.40 -38.54 -42.52
N LYS A 167 13.99 -39.32 -41.59
CA LYS A 167 15.10 -40.23 -41.94
C LYS A 167 14.68 -41.60 -42.50
N CYS A 168 13.38 -41.94 -42.46
CA CYS A 168 12.82 -43.17 -42.98
C CYS A 168 12.09 -43.02 -44.35
N LEU A 169 12.17 -41.85 -44.95
CA LEU A 169 11.81 -41.51 -46.31
C LEU A 169 13.06 -41.31 -47.19
#